data_0730d7266a600f7d0dba57f2b31c9313
#
_entry.id   0730d7266a600f7d0dba57f2b31c9313
#
_cell.length_a   1.000
_cell.length_b   1.000
_cell.length_c   1.000
_cell.angle_alpha   90.00
_cell.angle_beta   90.00
_cell.angle_gamma   90.00
#
_symmetry.space_group_name_H-M   'P 1'
#
loop_
_entity.id
_entity.type
_entity.pdbx_description
1 polymer ?
#
loop_
_entity_poly.entity_id
_entity_poly.type
_entity_poly.pdbx_seq_one_letter_code
_entity_poly.pdbx_strand_id
1 'polypeptide(L)'
;KLHFYIFDICAYNGVNLVDTKAIERFRLLEKISTQLTSSYVEWAKYYNGKELWNHLQDYLASGREGVVITRKDCPIYFKRTPAHMTIKVKKELQETLDVVIMGANAPTRLYNGKELMSWKYWENLSTGEKIEGVLYKSYSDGDPIEPITKMYFLGGAGSLKIGAYKDGKLVQVGNLSGLEEEILLNWKSYLGKVIEITAMEVMADSYGLRHPRPVRLRNDKMASECDWYRIFENV
;
A
#
# COMPACT_ATOMS: atom_id res chain seq x y z
N LYS A 1 2.53 28.04 2.21
CA LYS A 1 1.15 28.46 1.86
C LYS A 1 0.34 27.23 1.61
N LEU A 2 -0.90 27.16 2.16
CA LEU A 2 -1.83 26.05 1.91
C LEU A 2 -2.51 26.28 0.56
N HIS A 3 -2.57 25.20 -0.25
CA HIS A 3 -3.34 25.16 -1.50
C HIS A 3 -4.45 24.12 -1.36
N PHE A 4 -5.64 24.44 -1.83
CA PHE A 4 -6.77 23.53 -1.89
C PHE A 4 -6.89 22.97 -3.31
N TYR A 5 -6.88 21.63 -3.42
CA TYR A 5 -7.11 20.95 -4.68
C TYR A 5 -8.50 20.32 -4.67
N ILE A 6 -9.43 20.88 -5.43
CA ILE A 6 -10.82 20.44 -5.46
C ILE A 6 -10.99 19.41 -6.58
N PHE A 7 -11.45 18.21 -6.23
CA PHE A 7 -11.58 17.08 -7.15
C PHE A 7 -12.97 16.43 -7.19
N ASP A 8 -13.90 16.77 -6.30
CA ASP A 8 -15.30 16.35 -6.35
C ASP A 8 -16.17 17.29 -5.52
N ILE A 9 -17.51 17.18 -5.63
CA ILE A 9 -18.47 18.02 -4.92
C ILE A 9 -19.61 17.16 -4.38
N CYS A 10 -19.86 17.22 -3.07
CA CYS A 10 -20.91 16.47 -2.40
C CYS A 10 -22.20 17.26 -2.12
N ALA A 11 -22.12 18.60 -2.15
CA ALA A 11 -23.28 19.47 -2.01
C ALA A 11 -23.03 20.82 -2.71
N TYR A 12 -24.08 21.45 -3.25
CA TYR A 12 -24.04 22.77 -3.85
C TYR A 12 -25.34 23.50 -3.63
N ASN A 13 -25.30 24.75 -3.16
CA ASN A 13 -26.46 25.59 -2.87
C ASN A 13 -27.56 24.89 -2.06
N GLY A 14 -27.18 24.11 -1.05
CA GLY A 14 -28.10 23.37 -0.19
C GLY A 14 -28.63 22.05 -0.79
N VAL A 15 -28.27 21.73 -2.04
CA VAL A 15 -28.63 20.46 -2.68
C VAL A 15 -27.58 19.40 -2.39
N ASN A 16 -28.01 18.24 -1.89
CA ASN A 16 -27.16 17.07 -1.71
C ASN A 16 -26.89 16.38 -3.05
N LEU A 17 -25.63 16.13 -3.40
CA LEU A 17 -25.19 15.54 -4.68
C LEU A 17 -24.55 14.15 -4.49
N VAL A 18 -24.65 13.55 -3.31
CA VAL A 18 -23.99 12.27 -2.98
C VAL A 18 -24.41 11.15 -3.94
N ASP A 19 -25.70 11.06 -4.25
CA ASP A 19 -26.25 10.06 -5.16
C ASP A 19 -26.23 10.48 -6.63
N THR A 20 -25.76 11.70 -6.92
CA THR A 20 -25.65 12.22 -8.29
C THR A 20 -24.49 11.53 -9.01
N LYS A 21 -24.65 11.28 -10.30
CA LYS A 21 -23.62 10.65 -11.15
C LYS A 21 -22.35 11.49 -11.21
N ALA A 22 -21.18 10.84 -11.18
CA ALA A 22 -19.89 11.51 -11.25
C ALA A 22 -19.80 12.51 -12.43
N ILE A 23 -20.28 12.11 -13.61
CA ILE A 23 -20.23 12.99 -14.80
C ILE A 23 -21.02 14.30 -14.62
N GLU A 24 -22.10 14.27 -13.86
CA GLU A 24 -22.93 15.45 -13.60
C GLU A 24 -22.26 16.36 -12.56
N ARG A 25 -21.68 15.76 -11.51
CA ARG A 25 -20.90 16.49 -10.50
C ARG A 25 -19.66 17.16 -11.11
N PHE A 26 -18.95 16.46 -11.99
CA PHE A 26 -17.75 17.00 -12.66
C PHE A 26 -18.08 18.14 -13.61
N ARG A 27 -19.19 18.07 -14.37
CA ARG A 27 -19.68 19.19 -15.18
C ARG A 27 -20.06 20.41 -14.32
N LEU A 28 -20.65 20.16 -13.16
CA LEU A 28 -20.97 21.24 -12.21
C LEU A 28 -19.69 21.89 -11.68
N LEU A 29 -18.69 21.10 -11.29
CA LEU A 29 -17.39 21.61 -10.84
C LEU A 29 -16.69 22.43 -11.93
N GLU A 30 -16.69 21.96 -13.16
CA GLU A 30 -16.13 22.70 -14.31
C GLU A 30 -16.81 24.05 -14.47
N LYS A 31 -18.14 24.11 -14.37
CA LYS A 31 -18.90 25.37 -14.38
C LYS A 31 -18.55 26.29 -13.21
N ILE A 32 -18.41 25.75 -12.00
CA ILE A 32 -18.07 26.55 -10.81
C ILE A 32 -16.63 27.08 -10.92
N SER A 33 -15.70 26.29 -11.45
CA SER A 33 -14.29 26.66 -11.58
C SER A 33 -14.07 27.91 -12.45
N THR A 34 -14.96 28.17 -13.41
CA THR A 34 -14.92 29.39 -14.24
C THR A 34 -15.35 30.65 -13.47
N GLN A 35 -16.07 30.47 -12.35
CA GLN A 35 -16.61 31.58 -11.55
C GLN A 35 -15.77 31.90 -10.31
N LEU A 36 -14.96 30.96 -9.84
CA LEU A 36 -14.13 31.09 -8.66
C LEU A 36 -12.66 31.09 -9.06
N THR A 37 -12.07 32.28 -9.13
CA THR A 37 -10.64 32.46 -9.37
C THR A 37 -9.93 32.77 -8.06
N SER A 38 -9.00 31.91 -7.66
CA SER A 38 -8.16 32.12 -6.48
C SER A 38 -6.79 31.50 -6.71
N SER A 39 -5.73 32.20 -6.30
CA SER A 39 -4.37 31.67 -6.36
C SER A 39 -4.10 30.54 -5.36
N TYR A 40 -5.04 30.22 -4.48
CA TYR A 40 -4.95 29.18 -3.46
C TYR A 40 -5.84 27.98 -3.76
N VAL A 41 -6.61 28.01 -4.85
CA VAL A 41 -7.53 26.93 -5.23
C VAL A 41 -7.17 26.42 -6.61
N GLU A 42 -6.88 25.14 -6.68
CA GLU A 42 -6.71 24.39 -7.92
C GLU A 42 -7.86 23.42 -8.11
N TRP A 43 -8.25 23.20 -9.35
CA TRP A 43 -9.35 22.32 -9.72
C TRP A 43 -8.85 21.14 -10.51
N ALA A 44 -9.37 19.96 -10.20
CA ALA A 44 -9.08 18.77 -10.97
C ALA A 44 -9.57 18.96 -12.42
N LYS A 45 -8.76 18.59 -13.39
CA LYS A 45 -9.16 18.53 -14.79
C LYS A 45 -9.78 17.17 -15.08
N TYR A 46 -10.91 17.17 -15.77
CA TYR A 46 -11.60 15.94 -16.13
C TYR A 46 -11.50 15.72 -17.63
N TYR A 47 -11.14 14.51 -18.00
CA TYR A 47 -11.02 14.06 -19.37
C TYR A 47 -11.93 12.86 -19.59
N ASN A 48 -12.46 12.72 -20.80
CA ASN A 48 -13.33 11.62 -21.10
C ASN A 48 -13.12 11.18 -22.56
N GLY A 49 -13.37 9.88 -22.84
CA GLY A 49 -13.31 9.38 -24.19
C GLY A 49 -11.98 8.74 -24.59
N LYS A 50 -11.67 8.75 -25.88
CA LYS A 50 -10.54 8.03 -26.48
C LYS A 50 -9.18 8.65 -26.14
N GLU A 51 -9.14 9.90 -25.71
CA GLU A 51 -7.91 10.65 -25.40
C GLU A 51 -7.39 10.39 -23.97
N LEU A 52 -8.13 9.65 -23.16
CA LEU A 52 -7.75 9.34 -21.78
C LEU A 52 -6.33 8.77 -21.64
N TRP A 53 -5.94 7.91 -22.58
CA TRP A 53 -4.61 7.31 -22.57
C TRP A 53 -3.50 8.33 -22.82
N ASN A 54 -3.70 9.22 -23.77
CA ASN A 54 -2.71 10.28 -24.08
C ASN A 54 -2.56 11.23 -22.88
N HIS A 55 -3.67 11.66 -22.27
CA HIS A 55 -3.63 12.48 -21.07
C HIS A 55 -2.95 11.79 -19.88
N LEU A 56 -3.14 10.47 -19.72
CA LEU A 56 -2.41 9.70 -18.71
C LEU A 56 -0.90 9.76 -18.95
N GLN A 57 -0.46 9.51 -20.19
CA GLN A 57 0.96 9.55 -20.55
C GLN A 57 1.56 10.94 -20.31
N ASP A 58 0.88 12.02 -20.73
CA ASP A 58 1.31 13.40 -20.51
C ASP A 58 1.43 13.74 -19.02
N TYR A 59 0.47 13.28 -18.19
CA TYR A 59 0.50 13.49 -16.74
C TYR A 59 1.67 12.77 -16.08
N LEU A 60 1.92 11.51 -16.47
CA LEU A 60 3.04 10.74 -15.94
C LEU A 60 4.39 11.33 -16.38
N ALA A 61 4.48 11.78 -17.63
CA ALA A 61 5.67 12.46 -18.16
C ALA A 61 5.95 13.81 -17.46
N SER A 62 4.90 14.51 -17.00
CA SER A 62 5.03 15.75 -16.24
C SER A 62 5.42 15.58 -14.77
N GLY A 63 5.79 14.35 -14.34
CA GLY A 63 6.20 14.06 -12.96
C GLY A 63 5.05 13.94 -11.96
N ARG A 64 3.79 13.91 -12.42
CA ARG A 64 2.63 13.72 -11.52
C ARG A 64 2.48 12.25 -11.10
N GLU A 65 1.92 12.01 -9.92
CA GLU A 65 1.79 10.69 -9.30
C GLU A 65 0.91 9.73 -10.13
N GLY A 66 -0.12 10.23 -10.79
CA GLY A 66 -1.05 9.43 -11.57
C GLY A 66 -2.42 10.06 -11.72
N VAL A 67 -3.38 9.27 -12.15
CA VAL A 67 -4.76 9.68 -12.38
C VAL A 67 -5.76 8.76 -11.69
N VAL A 68 -6.97 9.26 -11.49
CA VAL A 68 -8.10 8.50 -10.96
C VAL A 68 -9.13 8.35 -12.09
N ILE A 69 -9.40 7.11 -12.49
CA ILE A 69 -10.42 6.78 -13.49
C ILE A 69 -11.71 6.42 -12.76
N THR A 70 -12.77 7.18 -13.02
CA THR A 70 -14.06 7.00 -12.34
C THR A 70 -15.15 6.72 -13.38
N ARG A 71 -16.01 5.72 -13.11
CA ARG A 71 -17.20 5.46 -13.93
C ARG A 71 -18.12 6.69 -13.91
N LYS A 72 -18.73 6.99 -15.06
CA LYS A 72 -19.60 8.17 -15.23
C LYS A 72 -20.81 8.18 -14.31
N ASP A 73 -21.32 7.01 -13.95
CA ASP A 73 -22.49 6.80 -13.07
C ASP A 73 -22.14 6.59 -11.60
N CYS A 74 -20.85 6.76 -11.21
CA CYS A 74 -20.39 6.55 -9.85
C CYS A 74 -20.98 7.60 -8.89
N PRO A 75 -21.70 7.19 -7.82
CA PRO A 75 -22.06 8.10 -6.73
C PRO A 75 -20.88 8.35 -5.79
N ILE A 76 -21.05 9.19 -4.76
CA ILE A 76 -20.06 9.36 -3.72
C ILE A 76 -20.19 8.26 -2.67
N TYR A 77 -19.10 7.61 -2.35
CA TYR A 77 -18.99 6.64 -1.26
C TYR A 77 -18.21 7.24 -0.09
N PHE A 78 -18.82 7.39 1.08
CA PHE A 78 -18.13 7.85 2.30
C PHE A 78 -17.23 6.78 2.95
N LYS A 79 -17.39 5.54 2.51
CA LYS A 79 -16.51 4.43 2.85
C LYS A 79 -15.65 4.08 1.62
N ARG A 80 -15.06 2.91 1.61
CA ARG A 80 -14.26 2.44 0.47
C ARG A 80 -15.12 2.35 -0.80
N THR A 81 -14.74 3.10 -1.82
CA THR A 81 -15.35 3.00 -3.15
C THR A 81 -15.08 1.63 -3.75
N PRO A 82 -16.09 0.93 -4.31
CA PRO A 82 -15.88 -0.33 -4.99
C PRO A 82 -14.90 -0.20 -6.17
N ALA A 83 -14.00 -1.17 -6.34
CA ALA A 83 -12.94 -1.12 -7.35
C ALA A 83 -13.47 -1.03 -8.80
N HIS A 84 -14.67 -1.55 -9.07
CA HIS A 84 -15.31 -1.42 -10.39
C HIS A 84 -15.89 -0.03 -10.68
N MET A 85 -15.96 0.86 -9.68
CA MET A 85 -16.42 2.24 -9.81
C MET A 85 -15.28 3.23 -10.00
N THR A 86 -14.15 2.99 -9.35
CA THR A 86 -12.99 3.90 -9.40
C THR A 86 -11.68 3.12 -9.36
N ILE A 87 -10.79 3.44 -10.29
CA ILE A 87 -9.44 2.84 -10.40
C ILE A 87 -8.42 3.96 -10.29
N LYS A 88 -7.42 3.77 -9.46
CA LYS A 88 -6.23 4.65 -9.37
C LYS A 88 -5.14 4.08 -10.25
N VAL A 89 -4.68 4.83 -11.22
CA VAL A 89 -3.56 4.49 -12.09
C VAL A 89 -2.39 5.39 -11.70
N LYS A 90 -1.31 4.78 -11.23
CA LYS A 90 -0.10 5.47 -10.77
C LYS A 90 1.10 5.00 -11.58
N LYS A 91 2.12 5.85 -11.66
CA LYS A 91 3.42 5.45 -12.16
C LYS A 91 4.03 4.48 -11.14
N GLU A 92 4.33 3.27 -11.56
CA GLU A 92 5.21 2.37 -10.80
C GLU A 92 6.67 2.66 -11.19
N LEU A 93 7.60 2.41 -10.28
CA LEU A 93 9.01 2.40 -10.65
C LEU A 93 9.19 1.38 -11.78
N GLN A 94 9.67 1.84 -12.93
CA GLN A 94 9.88 0.99 -14.11
C GLN A 94 11.09 0.07 -13.92
N GLU A 95 11.97 0.42 -13.00
CA GLU A 95 13.19 -0.35 -12.70
C GLU A 95 13.01 -1.12 -11.40
N THR A 96 13.53 -2.34 -11.41
CA THR A 96 13.67 -3.15 -10.20
C THR A 96 14.90 -2.70 -9.42
N LEU A 97 14.82 -2.83 -8.09
CA LEU A 97 15.90 -2.50 -7.17
C LEU A 97 16.39 -3.77 -6.48
N ASP A 98 17.68 -3.87 -6.29
CA ASP A 98 18.28 -4.95 -5.50
C ASP A 98 18.57 -4.45 -4.09
N VAL A 99 18.07 -5.17 -3.10
CA VAL A 99 18.22 -4.83 -1.68
C VAL A 99 18.62 -6.05 -0.86
N VAL A 100 19.20 -5.83 0.31
CA VAL A 100 19.65 -6.88 1.22
C VAL A 100 18.60 -7.15 2.27
N ILE A 101 18.31 -8.40 2.55
CA ILE A 101 17.48 -8.82 3.69
C ILE A 101 18.32 -8.68 4.95
N MET A 102 17.99 -7.72 5.82
CA MET A 102 18.78 -7.38 7.00
C MET A 102 18.16 -7.78 8.33
N GLY A 103 16.90 -8.19 8.32
CA GLY A 103 16.18 -8.56 9.52
C GLY A 103 14.71 -8.83 9.26
N ALA A 104 13.95 -8.94 10.32
CA ALA A 104 12.51 -9.16 10.25
C ALA A 104 11.77 -8.31 11.29
N ASN A 105 10.49 -8.07 11.04
CA ASN A 105 9.54 -7.55 12.01
C ASN A 105 8.71 -8.71 12.57
N ALA A 106 8.34 -8.61 13.83
CA ALA A 106 7.43 -9.56 14.44
C ALA A 106 6.09 -9.60 13.68
N PRO A 107 5.45 -10.76 13.59
CA PRO A 107 4.12 -10.87 13.02
C PRO A 107 3.07 -10.24 13.95
N THR A 108 1.96 -9.78 13.38
CA THR A 108 0.80 -9.37 14.16
C THR A 108 0.32 -10.56 15.00
N ARG A 109 0.12 -10.38 16.30
CA ARG A 109 -0.32 -11.45 17.20
C ARG A 109 -1.80 -11.79 16.98
N LEU A 110 -2.69 -10.82 17.14
CA LEU A 110 -4.13 -11.05 17.11
C LEU A 110 -4.65 -11.27 15.69
N TYR A 111 -5.52 -12.26 15.54
CA TYR A 111 -6.25 -12.50 14.31
C TYR A 111 -7.62 -11.79 14.38
N ASN A 112 -7.87 -10.90 13.40
CA ASN A 112 -9.13 -10.14 13.26
C ASN A 112 -9.84 -10.43 11.92
N GLY A 113 -9.59 -11.57 11.32
CA GLY A 113 -10.19 -11.98 10.06
C GLY A 113 -11.65 -12.39 10.19
N LYS A 114 -12.32 -12.52 9.04
CA LYS A 114 -13.75 -12.87 8.96
C LYS A 114 -14.05 -14.34 9.23
N GLU A 115 -13.05 -15.21 9.17
CA GLU A 115 -13.18 -16.68 9.26
C GLU A 115 -12.98 -17.20 10.67
N LEU A 116 -13.34 -16.41 11.68
CA LEU A 116 -13.09 -16.75 13.07
C LEU A 116 -13.71 -18.10 13.50
N MET A 117 -14.88 -18.44 12.95
CA MET A 117 -15.58 -19.69 13.26
C MET A 117 -14.82 -20.97 12.84
N SER A 118 -14.00 -20.87 11.79
CA SER A 118 -13.16 -21.95 11.27
C SER A 118 -11.69 -21.78 11.58
N TRP A 119 -11.35 -20.75 12.35
CA TRP A 119 -9.95 -20.42 12.64
C TRP A 119 -9.31 -21.50 13.52
N LYS A 120 -8.02 -21.78 13.29
CA LYS A 120 -7.35 -22.91 13.91
C LYS A 120 -6.25 -22.53 14.91
N TYR A 121 -5.84 -21.26 14.97
CA TYR A 121 -4.68 -20.87 15.77
C TYR A 121 -5.10 -19.98 16.95
N TRP A 122 -4.87 -20.47 18.16
CA TRP A 122 -5.31 -19.85 19.40
C TRP A 122 -4.16 -19.75 20.40
N GLU A 123 -4.29 -18.87 21.36
CA GLU A 123 -3.39 -18.76 22.50
C GLU A 123 -4.20 -18.72 23.78
N ASN A 124 -3.83 -19.55 24.76
CA ASN A 124 -4.42 -19.48 26.10
C ASN A 124 -3.83 -18.30 26.85
N LEU A 125 -4.68 -17.37 27.29
CA LEU A 125 -4.27 -16.12 27.95
C LEU A 125 -3.67 -16.35 29.33
N SER A 126 -4.04 -17.45 29.99
CA SER A 126 -3.58 -17.77 31.35
C SER A 126 -2.22 -18.44 31.34
N THR A 127 -1.94 -19.28 30.34
CA THR A 127 -0.72 -20.11 30.27
C THR A 127 0.25 -19.65 29.19
N GLY A 128 -0.21 -18.87 28.20
CA GLY A 128 0.56 -18.51 26.98
C GLY A 128 0.72 -19.69 26.02
N GLU A 129 0.04 -20.81 26.25
CA GLU A 129 0.10 -21.98 25.37
C GLU A 129 -0.57 -21.70 24.03
N LYS A 130 0.12 -22.07 22.94
CA LYS A 130 -0.40 -21.96 21.58
C LYS A 130 -1.09 -23.26 21.20
N ILE A 131 -2.35 -23.17 20.81
CA ILE A 131 -3.23 -24.30 20.56
C ILE A 131 -3.66 -24.30 19.10
N GLU A 132 -3.49 -25.44 18.41
CA GLU A 132 -4.03 -25.65 17.07
C GLU A 132 -5.34 -26.44 17.15
N GLY A 133 -6.42 -25.89 16.62
CA GLY A 133 -7.73 -26.53 16.59
C GLY A 133 -8.85 -25.50 16.39
N VAL A 134 -10.04 -25.97 16.03
CA VAL A 134 -11.22 -25.11 15.88
C VAL A 134 -11.85 -24.89 17.26
N LEU A 135 -11.51 -23.79 17.92
CA LEU A 135 -11.91 -23.48 19.30
C LEU A 135 -12.89 -22.31 19.39
N TYR A 136 -13.56 -21.97 18.30
CA TYR A 136 -14.51 -20.84 18.29
C TYR A 136 -15.61 -20.97 19.36
N LYS A 137 -16.11 -22.19 19.60
CA LYS A 137 -17.12 -22.43 20.61
C LYS A 137 -16.59 -22.06 22.01
N SER A 138 -15.45 -22.59 22.43
CA SER A 138 -14.80 -22.25 23.68
C SER A 138 -14.55 -20.74 23.82
N TYR A 139 -14.07 -20.10 22.75
CA TYR A 139 -13.88 -18.65 22.71
C TYR A 139 -15.20 -17.89 22.90
N SER A 140 -16.30 -18.31 22.24
CA SER A 140 -17.61 -17.66 22.39
C SER A 140 -18.26 -17.92 23.75
N ASP A 141 -17.93 -19.06 24.40
CA ASP A 141 -18.38 -19.42 25.73
C ASP A 141 -17.58 -18.70 26.85
N GLY A 142 -16.55 -17.92 26.50
CA GLY A 142 -15.79 -17.09 27.42
C GLY A 142 -14.54 -17.74 28.01
N ASP A 143 -14.06 -18.84 27.44
CA ASP A 143 -12.77 -19.43 27.84
C ASP A 143 -11.62 -18.42 27.62
N PRO A 144 -10.57 -18.44 28.44
CA PRO A 144 -9.46 -17.50 28.38
C PRO A 144 -8.52 -17.82 27.22
N ILE A 145 -9.03 -17.77 25.98
CA ILE A 145 -8.29 -17.99 24.75
C ILE A 145 -8.51 -16.83 23.78
N GLU A 146 -7.51 -16.53 22.97
CA GLU A 146 -7.59 -15.52 21.91
C GLU A 146 -7.18 -16.08 20.56
N PRO A 147 -7.82 -15.64 19.46
CA PRO A 147 -7.39 -16.01 18.13
C PRO A 147 -6.08 -15.28 17.78
N ILE A 148 -5.07 -16.02 17.39
CA ILE A 148 -3.77 -15.51 16.98
C ILE A 148 -3.52 -15.76 15.51
N THR A 149 -2.63 -14.97 14.89
CA THR A 149 -2.28 -15.20 13.47
C THR A 149 -1.46 -16.48 13.32
N LYS A 150 -1.59 -17.13 12.16
CA LYS A 150 -0.80 -18.33 11.82
C LYS A 150 0.71 -18.07 11.93
N MET A 151 1.18 -16.92 11.44
CA MET A 151 2.60 -16.57 11.50
C MET A 151 3.11 -16.39 12.93
N TYR A 152 2.31 -15.80 13.81
CA TYR A 152 2.64 -15.70 15.22
C TYR A 152 2.64 -17.10 15.90
N PHE A 153 1.67 -17.94 15.57
CA PHE A 153 1.61 -19.32 16.05
C PHE A 153 2.87 -20.09 15.69
N LEU A 154 3.30 -20.03 14.42
CA LEU A 154 4.45 -20.76 13.89
C LEU A 154 5.81 -20.10 14.22
N GLY A 155 5.83 -18.92 14.84
CA GLY A 155 7.07 -18.22 15.15
C GLY A 155 7.79 -17.59 13.95
N GLY A 156 7.07 -17.35 12.87
CA GLY A 156 7.59 -16.70 11.66
C GLY A 156 7.68 -15.19 11.77
N ALA A 157 8.07 -14.54 10.67
CA ALA A 157 8.13 -13.09 10.52
C ALA A 157 6.83 -12.52 9.94
N GLY A 158 6.48 -11.29 10.30
CA GLY A 158 5.37 -10.55 9.69
C GLY A 158 5.77 -9.85 8.39
N SER A 159 7.01 -9.39 8.32
CA SER A 159 7.64 -8.80 7.13
C SER A 159 9.16 -8.84 7.30
N LEU A 160 9.90 -8.65 6.20
CA LEU A 160 11.36 -8.55 6.26
C LEU A 160 11.81 -7.09 6.21
N LYS A 161 12.84 -6.76 6.98
CA LYS A 161 13.56 -5.49 6.88
C LYS A 161 14.55 -5.59 5.74
N ILE A 162 14.52 -4.61 4.84
CA ILE A 162 15.39 -4.53 3.69
C ILE A 162 16.29 -3.30 3.76
N GLY A 163 17.51 -3.45 3.28
CA GLY A 163 18.54 -2.40 3.34
C GLY A 163 19.42 -2.34 2.10
N ALA A 164 20.22 -1.29 2.04
CA ALA A 164 21.28 -1.10 1.07
C ALA A 164 22.53 -0.55 1.74
N TYR A 165 23.70 -0.72 1.14
CA TYR A 165 24.96 -0.25 1.70
C TYR A 165 25.16 1.24 1.39
N LYS A 166 25.35 2.02 2.45
CA LYS A 166 25.76 3.43 2.41
C LYS A 166 27.07 3.56 3.17
N ASP A 167 28.13 3.99 2.50
CA ASP A 167 29.47 4.17 3.10
C ASP A 167 29.96 2.94 3.88
N GLY A 168 29.75 1.75 3.31
CA GLY A 168 30.12 0.48 3.90
C GLY A 168 29.24 -0.01 5.04
N LYS A 169 28.16 0.71 5.39
CA LYS A 169 27.18 0.32 6.41
C LYS A 169 25.85 -0.06 5.79
N LEU A 170 25.26 -1.15 6.26
CA LEU A 170 23.93 -1.57 5.83
C LEU A 170 22.88 -0.69 6.51
N VAL A 171 22.14 0.09 5.71
CA VAL A 171 21.10 1.03 6.15
C VAL A 171 19.74 0.51 5.71
N GLN A 172 18.77 0.51 6.61
CA GLN A 172 17.41 0.10 6.29
C GLN A 172 16.75 1.09 5.33
N VAL A 173 16.15 0.58 4.24
CA VAL A 173 15.43 1.36 3.23
C VAL A 173 13.94 1.04 3.15
N GLY A 174 13.48 0.02 3.88
CA GLY A 174 12.06 -0.33 3.90
C GLY A 174 11.74 -1.63 4.63
N ASN A 175 10.45 -1.99 4.55
CA ASN A 175 9.93 -3.27 5.03
C ASN A 175 9.21 -3.96 3.88
N LEU A 176 9.57 -5.22 3.63
CA LEU A 176 9.07 -6.03 2.52
C LEU A 176 8.00 -6.98 3.01
N SER A 177 6.80 -6.83 2.48
CA SER A 177 5.65 -7.70 2.73
C SER A 177 5.26 -8.45 1.45
N GLY A 178 4.33 -9.43 1.56
CA GLY A 178 3.87 -10.20 0.40
C GLY A 178 4.84 -11.30 -0.04
N LEU A 179 5.72 -11.72 0.86
CA LEU A 179 6.61 -12.85 0.68
C LEU A 179 5.87 -14.18 0.90
N GLU A 180 6.39 -15.24 0.31
CA GLU A 180 5.90 -16.60 0.54
C GLU A 180 6.06 -17.01 2.02
N GLU A 181 5.14 -17.83 2.49
CA GLU A 181 5.12 -18.29 3.88
C GLU A 181 6.43 -18.98 4.29
N GLU A 182 7.01 -19.77 3.40
CA GLU A 182 8.29 -20.45 3.63
C GLU A 182 9.43 -19.48 3.95
N ILE A 183 9.50 -18.38 3.21
CA ILE A 183 10.52 -17.33 3.42
C ILE A 183 10.32 -16.67 4.79
N LEU A 184 9.07 -16.38 5.16
CA LEU A 184 8.74 -15.73 6.42
C LEU A 184 8.98 -16.66 7.63
N LEU A 185 8.76 -17.97 7.47
CA LEU A 185 9.06 -18.97 8.51
C LEU A 185 10.57 -19.16 8.70
N ASN A 186 11.31 -19.20 7.60
CA ASN A 186 12.75 -19.47 7.59
C ASN A 186 13.58 -18.19 7.41
N TRP A 187 13.05 -17.03 7.75
CA TRP A 187 13.64 -15.72 7.45
C TRP A 187 15.10 -15.58 7.87
N LYS A 188 15.52 -16.24 8.94
CA LYS A 188 16.91 -16.21 9.42
C LYS A 188 17.91 -16.77 8.41
N SER A 189 17.50 -17.76 7.60
CA SER A 189 18.32 -18.35 6.54
C SER A 189 18.48 -17.43 5.32
N TYR A 190 17.69 -16.37 5.25
CA TYR A 190 17.72 -15.37 4.19
C TYR A 190 18.47 -14.09 4.59
N LEU A 191 18.93 -13.97 5.83
CA LEU A 191 19.74 -12.81 6.25
C LEU A 191 20.99 -12.67 5.39
N GLY A 192 21.23 -11.46 4.92
CA GLY A 192 22.36 -11.12 4.03
C GLY A 192 22.16 -11.49 2.57
N LYS A 193 21.08 -12.20 2.21
CA LYS A 193 20.76 -12.48 0.80
C LYS A 193 20.17 -11.25 0.11
N VAL A 194 20.38 -11.18 -1.20
CA VAL A 194 19.84 -10.12 -2.07
C VAL A 194 18.48 -10.54 -2.60
N ILE A 195 17.56 -9.61 -2.60
CA ILE A 195 16.25 -9.75 -3.20
C ILE A 195 15.96 -8.58 -4.14
N GLU A 196 15.51 -8.90 -5.34
CA GLU A 196 15.01 -7.94 -6.32
C GLU A 196 13.59 -7.56 -5.95
N ILE A 197 13.32 -6.27 -5.96
CA ILE A 197 12.02 -5.69 -5.58
C ILE A 197 11.58 -4.65 -6.60
N THR A 198 10.27 -4.39 -6.64
CA THR A 198 9.71 -3.13 -7.16
C THR A 198 9.24 -2.28 -6.00
N ALA A 199 9.15 -0.97 -6.18
CA ALA A 199 8.54 -0.07 -5.22
C ALA A 199 7.60 0.92 -5.94
N MET A 200 6.64 1.49 -5.23
CA MET A 200 5.78 2.52 -5.83
C MET A 200 6.52 3.85 -5.97
N GLU A 201 7.42 4.14 -5.03
CA GLU A 201 8.08 5.44 -4.93
C GLU A 201 9.32 5.32 -4.05
N VAL A 202 10.33 6.11 -4.38
CA VAL A 202 11.47 6.40 -3.52
C VAL A 202 11.16 7.71 -2.80
N MET A 203 11.13 7.68 -1.46
CA MET A 203 10.76 8.84 -0.64
C MET A 203 12.00 9.67 -0.31
N ALA A 204 12.05 10.92 -0.82
CA ALA A 204 13.15 11.87 -0.60
C ALA A 204 13.35 12.20 0.89
N ASP A 205 12.27 12.49 1.60
CA ASP A 205 12.32 13.01 2.98
C ASP A 205 12.81 11.97 3.99
N SER A 206 12.50 10.69 3.78
CA SER A 206 12.81 9.60 4.71
C SER A 206 13.88 8.64 4.20
N TYR A 207 14.33 8.80 2.96
CA TYR A 207 15.20 7.86 2.26
C TYR A 207 14.71 6.42 2.37
N GLY A 208 13.40 6.24 2.17
CA GLY A 208 12.71 4.96 2.27
C GLY A 208 12.01 4.57 0.97
N LEU A 209 11.67 3.30 0.87
CA LEU A 209 10.88 2.75 -0.24
C LEU A 209 9.42 2.63 0.17
N ARG A 210 8.53 3.21 -0.64
CA ARG A 210 7.09 3.11 -0.42
C ARG A 210 6.52 1.86 -1.08
N HIS A 211 5.84 1.03 -0.29
CA HIS A 211 5.20 -0.21 -0.74
C HIS A 211 6.12 -1.12 -1.58
N PRO A 212 7.31 -1.49 -1.09
CA PRO A 212 8.17 -2.42 -1.81
C PRO A 212 7.48 -3.79 -1.94
N ARG A 213 7.64 -4.42 -3.11
CA ARG A 213 7.09 -5.74 -3.42
C ARG A 213 8.20 -6.68 -3.89
N PRO A 214 8.23 -7.93 -3.44
CA PRO A 214 9.23 -8.89 -3.88
C PRO A 214 9.01 -9.27 -5.34
N VAL A 215 10.10 -9.41 -6.08
CA VAL A 215 10.13 -9.97 -7.44
C VAL A 215 10.76 -11.35 -7.41
N ARG A 216 12.02 -11.46 -6.96
CA ARG A 216 12.74 -12.73 -6.84
C ARG A 216 13.98 -12.61 -5.96
N LEU A 217 14.46 -13.72 -5.44
CA LEU A 217 15.78 -13.80 -4.80
C LEU A 217 16.90 -13.73 -5.86
N ARG A 218 17.98 -13.05 -5.55
CA ARG A 218 19.14 -12.85 -6.40
C ARG A 218 20.34 -13.65 -5.86
N ASN A 219 20.43 -14.92 -6.24
CA ASN A 219 21.55 -15.77 -5.85
C ASN A 219 22.84 -15.46 -6.62
N ASP A 220 22.72 -14.68 -7.69
CA ASP A 220 23.79 -14.25 -8.59
C ASP A 220 24.45 -12.93 -8.15
N LYS A 221 23.99 -12.32 -7.04
CA LYS A 221 24.43 -11.00 -6.62
C LYS A 221 24.93 -10.98 -5.16
N MET A 222 26.02 -10.26 -4.92
CA MET A 222 26.54 -10.08 -3.56
C MET A 222 25.83 -8.92 -2.85
N ALA A 223 25.64 -9.04 -1.54
CA ALA A 223 25.01 -8.00 -0.73
C ALA A 223 25.71 -6.63 -0.85
N SER A 224 27.05 -6.62 -0.97
CA SER A 224 27.85 -5.41 -1.15
C SER A 224 27.57 -4.63 -2.43
N GLU A 225 26.90 -5.24 -3.42
CA GLU A 225 26.50 -4.58 -4.67
C GLU A 225 25.17 -3.83 -4.55
N CYS A 226 24.47 -3.97 -3.43
CA CYS A 226 23.23 -3.24 -3.16
C CYS A 226 23.58 -1.85 -2.61
N ASP A 227 23.80 -0.92 -3.53
CA ASP A 227 24.26 0.43 -3.21
C ASP A 227 23.09 1.36 -2.91
N TRP A 228 23.14 2.04 -1.76
CA TRP A 228 22.16 3.01 -1.32
C TRP A 228 22.09 4.23 -2.26
N TYR A 229 23.22 4.72 -2.74
CA TYR A 229 23.27 5.87 -3.63
C TYR A 229 22.55 5.59 -4.94
N ARG A 230 22.69 4.38 -5.50
CA ARG A 230 21.99 3.97 -6.71
C ARG A 230 20.47 3.98 -6.55
N ILE A 231 19.95 3.66 -5.36
CA ILE A 231 18.50 3.69 -5.07
C ILE A 231 18.00 5.14 -5.00
N PHE A 232 18.80 6.05 -4.43
CA PHE A 232 18.39 7.41 -4.11
C PHE A 232 19.07 8.49 -4.99
N GLU A 233 19.68 8.10 -6.11
CA GLU A 233 20.42 9.01 -7.00
C GLU A 233 19.55 10.08 -7.66
N ASN A 234 18.27 9.82 -7.84
CA ASN A 234 17.32 10.69 -8.52
C ASN A 234 16.27 11.31 -7.58
N VAL A 235 16.57 11.43 -6.30
CA VAL A 235 15.61 11.88 -5.27
C VAL A 235 16.02 13.19 -4.63
#